data_6bb21a74dc786f637febc4a639e0d927
#
_entry.id   6bb21a74dc786f637febc4a639e0d927
#
_cell.length_a   1.000
_cell.length_b   1.000
_cell.length_c   1.000
_cell.angle_alpha   90.00
_cell.angle_beta   90.00
_cell.angle_gamma   90.00
#
_symmetry.space_group_name_H-M   'P 1'
#
loop_
_entity.id
_entity.type
_entity.pdbx_description
1 polymer ?
#
loop_
_entity_poly.entity_id
_entity_poly.type
_entity_poly.pdbx_seq_one_letter_code
_entity_poly.pdbx_strand_id
1 'polypeptide(L)'
;MTVAVVLFTADLRLHDHPPLRAALASADEIVPLFVRDGAIEAAGFDAPNRRAFLADCLRDLDAGLRDRGGRLVVRSGDVADEVCAIASETGADEVHVAAGVSAYARRREERLREALESAGRRLRVHDGVVTAVAAGAVTPASSDHFAVFTPYFRRWSGEHLREVFGAPRAVRVPDGPRSEKIPDRGGVSGVSEGLPEGGEQAGRKAFTAWRRHGLGAYEEQHDDLAGDGTSRLSPHLHFGTLSPVELVHRSREAGGAGAEAFVRQLCWREFHYQVLAARPAASWENYRDKRDRWRSEKDAADEVEAWRQGRTGYPVVDAAMRQLRHEGWMHNRGRLLTASFLTKTLYVDWRVGARHFLDLLVDGDIANNQMNWQWMAGTGTDSRPNRVLNPVVQGKRLDPDGAYVRRWVPELASLSGSAVHEPWKLRGEERDRLDYPEPVVDLSEGLTRFRQARGLE
;
A
#
# COMPACT_ATOMS: atom_id res chain seq x y z
N MET A 1 17.14 -35.79 10.37
CA MET A 1 16.91 -34.69 9.41
C MET A 1 16.55 -33.45 10.22
N THR A 2 17.16 -32.35 9.90
CA THR A 2 16.86 -31.05 10.54
C THR A 2 15.68 -30.38 9.82
N VAL A 3 14.79 -29.74 10.59
CA VAL A 3 13.60 -29.05 10.06
C VAL A 3 13.63 -27.58 10.47
N ALA A 4 13.25 -26.69 9.56
CA ALA A 4 13.01 -25.28 9.86
C ALA A 4 11.62 -24.84 9.36
N VAL A 5 11.03 -23.85 10.02
CA VAL A 5 9.78 -23.20 9.59
C VAL A 5 10.10 -21.89 8.89
N VAL A 6 9.46 -21.61 7.75
CA VAL A 6 9.47 -20.31 7.10
C VAL A 6 8.08 -19.71 7.20
N LEU A 7 7.92 -18.72 8.06
CA LEU A 7 6.67 -18.01 8.24
C LEU A 7 6.56 -16.90 7.19
N PHE A 8 5.72 -17.11 6.19
CA PHE A 8 5.37 -16.11 5.20
C PHE A 8 4.38 -15.09 5.79
N THR A 9 4.60 -13.82 5.50
CA THR A 9 3.77 -12.70 5.97
C THR A 9 3.46 -11.72 4.84
N ALA A 10 4.17 -10.60 4.72
CA ALA A 10 4.11 -9.64 3.62
C ALA A 10 5.26 -9.85 2.63
N ASP A 11 5.55 -11.12 2.30
CA ASP A 11 6.68 -11.57 1.50
C ASP A 11 6.33 -12.82 0.65
N LEU A 12 5.13 -12.82 0.07
CA LEU A 12 4.50 -13.97 -0.60
C LEU A 12 5.13 -14.24 -1.98
N ARG A 13 6.42 -14.66 -1.99
CA ARG A 13 7.20 -14.95 -3.20
C ARG A 13 8.28 -15.99 -2.95
N LEU A 14 8.79 -16.58 -4.02
CA LEU A 14 9.92 -17.50 -3.98
C LEU A 14 11.23 -16.87 -4.46
N HIS A 15 11.17 -15.92 -5.41
CA HIS A 15 12.35 -15.18 -5.85
C HIS A 15 12.75 -14.13 -4.82
N ASP A 16 14.05 -14.01 -4.63
CA ASP A 16 14.64 -13.02 -3.74
C ASP A 16 14.03 -13.01 -2.33
N HIS A 17 13.97 -14.21 -1.73
CA HIS A 17 13.36 -14.42 -0.41
C HIS A 17 14.41 -14.85 0.62
N PRO A 18 15.02 -13.92 1.37
CA PRO A 18 16.07 -14.20 2.36
C PRO A 18 15.70 -15.23 3.43
N PRO A 19 14.49 -15.17 4.08
CA PRO A 19 14.08 -16.19 5.05
C PRO A 19 14.09 -17.60 4.47
N LEU A 20 13.52 -17.79 3.28
CA LEU A 20 13.48 -19.09 2.61
C LEU A 20 14.88 -19.60 2.26
N ARG A 21 15.74 -18.72 1.74
CA ARG A 21 17.13 -19.06 1.42
C ARG A 21 17.91 -19.49 2.66
N ALA A 22 17.73 -18.75 3.76
CA ALA A 22 18.41 -19.06 5.01
C ALA A 22 17.96 -20.41 5.60
N ALA A 23 16.64 -20.65 5.60
CA ALA A 23 16.09 -21.93 6.07
C ALA A 23 16.59 -23.11 5.23
N LEU A 24 16.60 -23.00 3.90
CA LEU A 24 17.13 -24.05 3.00
C LEU A 24 18.64 -24.29 3.15
N ALA A 25 19.39 -23.32 3.69
CA ALA A 25 20.81 -23.47 3.97
C ALA A 25 21.09 -24.12 5.33
N SER A 26 20.14 -24.06 6.27
CA SER A 26 20.31 -24.53 7.66
C SER A 26 19.58 -25.84 7.96
N ALA A 27 18.64 -26.28 7.12
CA ALA A 27 17.82 -27.45 7.37
C ALA A 27 17.66 -28.35 6.12
N ASP A 28 17.47 -29.66 6.35
CA ASP A 28 17.20 -30.65 5.32
C ASP A 28 15.80 -30.54 4.73
N GLU A 29 14.85 -30.15 5.56
CA GLU A 29 13.43 -29.96 5.23
C GLU A 29 12.94 -28.63 5.81
N ILE A 30 11.99 -27.99 5.11
CA ILE A 30 11.37 -26.75 5.57
C ILE A 30 9.86 -26.84 5.54
N VAL A 31 9.21 -26.15 6.47
CA VAL A 31 7.75 -25.98 6.48
C VAL A 31 7.42 -24.54 6.04
N PRO A 32 7.04 -24.31 4.77
CA PRO A 32 6.50 -23.04 4.33
C PRO A 32 5.11 -22.85 4.98
N LEU A 33 5.01 -21.90 5.90
CA LEU A 33 3.82 -21.67 6.74
C LEU A 33 3.22 -20.31 6.46
N PHE A 34 1.92 -20.25 6.28
CA PHE A 34 1.12 -19.01 6.34
C PHE A 34 0.03 -19.16 7.41
N VAL A 35 -0.06 -18.21 8.33
CA VAL A 35 -1.11 -18.19 9.36
C VAL A 35 -2.11 -17.09 9.05
N ARG A 36 -3.37 -17.46 8.93
CA ARG A 36 -4.50 -16.52 8.85
C ARG A 36 -4.79 -16.01 10.25
N ASP A 37 -4.30 -14.80 10.54
CA ASP A 37 -4.40 -14.21 11.88
C ASP A 37 -5.76 -13.51 12.08
N GLY A 38 -6.56 -14.02 12.99
CA GLY A 38 -7.85 -13.44 13.37
C GLY A 38 -7.74 -12.04 13.98
N ALA A 39 -6.57 -11.63 14.49
CA ALA A 39 -6.35 -10.28 14.99
C ALA A 39 -6.38 -9.23 13.87
N ILE A 40 -6.02 -9.59 12.64
CA ILE A 40 -6.12 -8.71 11.47
C ILE A 40 -7.59 -8.46 11.12
N GLU A 41 -8.41 -9.50 11.16
CA GLU A 41 -9.86 -9.42 10.94
C GLU A 41 -10.52 -8.58 12.05
N ALA A 42 -10.23 -8.89 13.32
CA ALA A 42 -10.76 -8.17 14.48
C ALA A 42 -10.39 -6.67 14.48
N ALA A 43 -9.22 -6.32 13.97
CA ALA A 43 -8.80 -4.94 13.78
C ALA A 43 -9.45 -4.24 12.57
N GLY A 44 -10.26 -4.97 11.79
CA GLY A 44 -10.94 -4.48 10.61
C GLY A 44 -10.03 -4.20 9.41
N PHE A 45 -8.88 -4.88 9.32
CA PHE A 45 -7.99 -4.79 8.16
C PHE A 45 -8.28 -5.85 7.09
N ASP A 46 -9.24 -6.71 7.31
CA ASP A 46 -9.64 -7.78 6.41
C ASP A 46 -10.66 -7.29 5.36
N ALA A 47 -10.24 -6.37 4.49
CA ALA A 47 -11.09 -5.84 3.43
C ALA A 47 -11.22 -6.83 2.25
N PRO A 48 -12.39 -6.86 1.55
CA PRO A 48 -12.65 -7.80 0.46
C PRO A 48 -11.57 -7.82 -0.63
N ASN A 49 -11.12 -6.65 -1.08
CA ASN A 49 -10.09 -6.55 -2.11
C ASN A 49 -8.76 -7.18 -1.66
N ARG A 50 -8.36 -6.95 -0.42
CA ARG A 50 -7.13 -7.56 0.11
C ARG A 50 -7.27 -9.06 0.32
N ARG A 51 -8.45 -9.55 0.77
CA ARG A 51 -8.72 -11.01 0.88
C ARG A 51 -8.64 -11.70 -0.48
N ALA A 52 -9.26 -11.12 -1.49
CA ALA A 52 -9.26 -11.68 -2.83
C ALA A 52 -7.85 -11.73 -3.42
N PHE A 53 -7.08 -10.65 -3.29
CA PHE A 53 -5.70 -10.59 -3.77
C PHE A 53 -4.78 -11.54 -2.98
N LEU A 54 -4.96 -11.64 -1.66
CA LEU A 54 -4.24 -12.61 -0.81
C LEU A 54 -4.51 -14.06 -1.25
N ALA A 55 -5.75 -14.40 -1.56
CA ALA A 55 -6.10 -15.72 -2.05
C ALA A 55 -5.34 -16.09 -3.33
N ASP A 56 -5.24 -15.15 -4.28
CA ASP A 56 -4.43 -15.33 -5.49
C ASP A 56 -2.95 -15.53 -5.12
N CYS A 57 -2.41 -14.71 -4.20
CA CYS A 57 -1.00 -14.80 -3.78
C CYS A 57 -0.67 -16.16 -3.13
N LEU A 58 -1.54 -16.66 -2.26
CA LEU A 58 -1.32 -17.94 -1.58
C LEU A 58 -1.40 -19.12 -2.55
N ARG A 59 -2.29 -19.05 -3.53
CA ARG A 59 -2.39 -20.08 -4.58
C ARG A 59 -1.17 -20.10 -5.49
N ASP A 60 -0.70 -18.94 -5.92
CA ASP A 60 0.49 -18.82 -6.75
C ASP A 60 1.74 -19.29 -5.99
N LEU A 61 1.86 -18.95 -4.70
CA LEU A 61 2.94 -19.41 -3.83
C LEU A 61 2.91 -20.93 -3.65
N ASP A 62 1.75 -21.53 -3.39
CA ASP A 62 1.61 -22.99 -3.26
C ASP A 62 1.92 -23.71 -4.58
N ALA A 63 1.45 -23.20 -5.70
CA ALA A 63 1.77 -23.73 -7.02
C ALA A 63 3.30 -23.72 -7.26
N GLY A 64 3.93 -22.56 -7.01
CA GLY A 64 5.39 -22.43 -7.14
C GLY A 64 6.19 -23.32 -6.21
N LEU A 65 5.70 -23.61 -5.00
CA LEU A 65 6.29 -24.57 -4.07
C LEU A 65 6.10 -26.02 -4.58
N ARG A 66 4.91 -26.36 -5.09
CA ARG A 66 4.61 -27.70 -5.65
C ARG A 66 5.48 -28.05 -6.86
N ASP A 67 5.71 -27.09 -7.74
CA ASP A 67 6.64 -27.24 -8.88
C ASP A 67 8.06 -27.58 -8.45
N ARG A 68 8.38 -27.39 -7.17
CA ARG A 68 9.70 -27.64 -6.55
C ARG A 68 9.71 -28.81 -5.56
N GLY A 69 8.60 -29.56 -5.51
CA GLY A 69 8.47 -30.74 -4.64
C GLY A 69 7.98 -30.42 -3.22
N GLY A 70 7.63 -29.15 -2.95
CA GLY A 70 7.10 -28.71 -1.66
C GLY A 70 5.59 -28.44 -1.66
N ARG A 71 5.12 -27.76 -0.63
CA ARG A 71 3.75 -27.26 -0.52
C ARG A 71 3.66 -26.14 0.52
N LEU A 72 2.66 -25.29 0.43
CA LEU A 72 2.34 -24.33 1.48
C LEU A 72 1.46 -24.99 2.56
N VAL A 73 1.81 -24.77 3.82
CA VAL A 73 0.97 -25.11 4.97
C VAL A 73 0.20 -23.86 5.38
N VAL A 74 -1.14 -23.94 5.44
CA VAL A 74 -2.01 -22.85 5.86
C VAL A 74 -2.67 -23.24 7.19
N ARG A 75 -2.63 -22.34 8.16
CA ARG A 75 -3.28 -22.46 9.46
C ARG A 75 -4.11 -21.20 9.74
N SER A 76 -5.05 -21.29 10.67
CA SER A 76 -5.84 -20.15 11.16
C SER A 76 -5.76 -20.10 12.68
N GLY A 77 -5.50 -18.93 13.24
CA GLY A 77 -5.40 -18.76 14.68
C GLY A 77 -4.43 -17.64 15.08
N ASP A 78 -3.99 -17.68 16.34
CA ASP A 78 -2.91 -16.82 16.78
C ASP A 78 -1.58 -17.26 16.16
N VAL A 79 -0.81 -16.30 15.65
CA VAL A 79 0.40 -16.61 14.89
C VAL A 79 1.45 -17.31 15.76
N ALA A 80 1.63 -16.88 17.03
CA ALA A 80 2.63 -17.48 17.90
C ALA A 80 2.24 -18.92 18.27
N ASP A 81 0.97 -19.15 18.57
CA ASP A 81 0.45 -20.49 18.92
C ASP A 81 0.58 -21.46 17.76
N GLU A 82 0.17 -21.07 16.54
CA GLU A 82 0.21 -21.92 15.36
C GLU A 82 1.66 -22.22 14.92
N VAL A 83 2.56 -21.23 15.01
CA VAL A 83 3.98 -21.43 14.71
C VAL A 83 4.62 -22.39 15.71
N CYS A 84 4.35 -22.23 17.02
CA CYS A 84 4.84 -23.15 18.03
C CYS A 84 4.28 -24.57 17.89
N ALA A 85 3.01 -24.70 17.53
CA ALA A 85 2.39 -25.99 17.25
C ALA A 85 3.08 -26.70 16.06
N ILE A 86 3.25 -26.00 14.93
CA ILE A 86 3.96 -26.54 13.76
C ILE A 86 5.41 -26.90 14.08
N ALA A 87 6.12 -26.03 14.82
CA ALA A 87 7.51 -26.31 15.21
C ALA A 87 7.59 -27.54 16.14
N SER A 88 6.60 -27.75 16.98
CA SER A 88 6.51 -28.95 17.84
C SER A 88 6.12 -30.21 17.04
N GLU A 89 5.13 -30.12 16.14
CA GLU A 89 4.68 -31.23 15.28
C GLU A 89 5.83 -31.77 14.41
N THR A 90 6.72 -30.90 13.96
CA THR A 90 7.79 -31.23 12.99
C THR A 90 9.17 -31.36 13.59
N GLY A 91 9.34 -31.01 14.88
CA GLY A 91 10.65 -30.96 15.52
C GLY A 91 11.55 -29.86 14.99
N ALA A 92 10.98 -28.77 14.46
CA ALA A 92 11.78 -27.67 13.92
C ALA A 92 12.48 -26.88 15.04
N ASP A 93 13.78 -26.64 14.88
CA ASP A 93 14.62 -25.89 15.82
C ASP A 93 14.64 -24.40 15.54
N GLU A 94 14.40 -24.00 14.29
CA GLU A 94 14.45 -22.61 13.85
C GLU A 94 13.19 -22.21 13.10
N VAL A 95 12.76 -20.96 13.33
CA VAL A 95 11.68 -20.30 12.59
C VAL A 95 12.25 -19.06 11.95
N HIS A 96 12.06 -18.93 10.63
CA HIS A 96 12.52 -17.79 9.83
C HIS A 96 11.33 -16.91 9.44
N VAL A 97 11.45 -15.59 9.62
CA VAL A 97 10.40 -14.61 9.28
C VAL A 97 11.02 -13.32 8.74
N ALA A 98 10.31 -12.63 7.86
CA ALA A 98 10.68 -11.29 7.43
C ALA A 98 10.40 -10.27 8.52
N ALA A 99 11.34 -9.33 8.75
CA ALA A 99 11.15 -8.21 9.67
C ALA A 99 10.00 -7.31 9.21
N GLY A 100 9.10 -7.00 10.13
CA GLY A 100 8.02 -6.07 9.89
C GLY A 100 8.26 -4.70 10.52
N VAL A 101 7.57 -3.67 10.02
CA VAL A 101 7.77 -2.28 10.49
C VAL A 101 6.60 -1.74 11.32
N SER A 102 5.41 -2.33 11.20
CA SER A 102 4.23 -1.90 11.95
C SER A 102 4.31 -2.32 13.43
N ALA A 103 3.59 -1.60 14.29
CA ALA A 103 3.47 -1.97 15.70
C ALA A 103 2.91 -3.39 15.88
N TYR A 104 1.97 -3.81 15.02
CA TYR A 104 1.45 -5.17 14.99
C TYR A 104 2.57 -6.18 14.69
N ALA A 105 3.35 -5.97 13.64
CA ALA A 105 4.42 -6.89 13.24
C ALA A 105 5.49 -7.04 14.33
N ARG A 106 5.89 -5.93 14.98
CA ARG A 106 6.86 -5.96 16.08
C ARG A 106 6.36 -6.73 17.28
N ARG A 107 5.10 -6.49 17.70
CA ARG A 107 4.49 -7.27 18.81
C ARG A 107 4.38 -8.75 18.48
N ARG A 108 4.04 -9.09 17.22
CA ARG A 108 4.02 -10.48 16.75
C ARG A 108 5.40 -11.11 16.83
N GLU A 109 6.44 -10.43 16.38
CA GLU A 109 7.84 -10.91 16.42
C GLU A 109 8.34 -11.10 17.85
N GLU A 110 8.00 -10.19 18.77
CA GLU A 110 8.34 -10.30 20.19
C GLU A 110 7.65 -11.51 20.83
N ARG A 111 6.36 -11.67 20.65
CA ARG A 111 5.61 -12.85 21.14
C ARG A 111 6.13 -14.16 20.56
N LEU A 112 6.45 -14.19 19.25
CA LEU A 112 7.06 -15.35 18.61
C LEU A 112 8.41 -15.68 19.25
N ARG A 113 9.25 -14.70 19.51
CA ARG A 113 10.55 -14.89 20.15
C ARG A 113 10.40 -15.50 21.52
N GLU A 114 9.59 -14.89 22.39
CA GLU A 114 9.32 -15.37 23.73
C GLU A 114 8.79 -16.80 23.76
N ALA A 115 7.82 -17.11 22.92
CA ALA A 115 7.20 -18.43 22.86
C ALA A 115 8.18 -19.51 22.35
N LEU A 116 8.97 -19.21 21.31
CA LEU A 116 9.95 -20.14 20.76
C LEU A 116 11.13 -20.35 21.71
N GLU A 117 11.66 -19.31 22.33
CA GLU A 117 12.74 -19.40 23.32
C GLU A 117 12.31 -20.23 24.53
N SER A 118 11.08 -20.06 25.02
CA SER A 118 10.51 -20.87 26.11
C SER A 118 10.42 -22.35 25.75
N ALA A 119 10.31 -22.68 24.47
CA ALA A 119 10.32 -24.05 23.93
C ALA A 119 11.70 -24.54 23.49
N GLY A 120 12.78 -23.79 23.80
CA GLY A 120 14.15 -24.13 23.40
C GLY A 120 14.45 -24.00 21.89
N ARG A 121 13.65 -23.20 21.17
CA ARG A 121 13.75 -22.96 19.73
C ARG A 121 14.19 -21.53 19.42
N ARG A 122 14.57 -21.24 18.19
CA ARG A 122 15.13 -19.95 17.80
C ARG A 122 14.28 -19.26 16.74
N LEU A 123 14.01 -17.95 16.92
CA LEU A 123 13.46 -17.07 15.89
C LEU A 123 14.60 -16.39 15.12
N ARG A 124 14.58 -16.49 13.79
CA ARG A 124 15.47 -15.77 12.87
C ARG A 124 14.66 -14.70 12.12
N VAL A 125 14.85 -13.46 12.45
CA VAL A 125 14.22 -12.31 11.78
C VAL A 125 15.16 -11.79 10.70
N HIS A 126 14.64 -11.58 9.50
CA HIS A 126 15.40 -11.19 8.33
C HIS A 126 15.02 -9.80 7.85
N ASP A 127 15.98 -8.88 7.84
CA ASP A 127 15.85 -7.55 7.25
C ASP A 127 15.98 -7.55 5.73
N GLY A 128 15.61 -6.42 5.09
CA GLY A 128 15.77 -6.25 3.64
C GLY A 128 14.88 -7.19 2.81
N VAL A 129 13.71 -7.55 3.31
CA VAL A 129 12.73 -8.42 2.65
C VAL A 129 11.55 -7.62 2.12
N VAL A 130 10.93 -6.81 2.98
CA VAL A 130 9.78 -5.95 2.66
C VAL A 130 10.19 -4.54 2.24
N THR A 131 11.45 -4.19 2.48
CA THR A 131 12.09 -2.93 2.06
C THR A 131 13.44 -3.22 1.44
N ALA A 132 13.97 -2.35 0.59
CA ALA A 132 15.32 -2.48 0.04
C ALA A 132 16.38 -2.11 1.09
N VAL A 133 16.11 -1.10 1.90
CA VAL A 133 16.93 -0.72 3.06
C VAL A 133 16.09 -0.90 4.32
N ALA A 134 16.63 -1.62 5.30
CA ALA A 134 15.91 -1.89 6.54
C ALA A 134 15.48 -0.59 7.26
N ALA A 135 14.27 -0.57 7.81
CA ALA A 135 13.77 0.58 8.55
C ALA A 135 14.65 0.83 9.80
N GLY A 136 15.26 2.00 9.88
CA GLY A 136 16.20 2.36 10.94
C GLY A 136 17.68 2.12 10.60
N ALA A 137 18.01 1.47 9.48
CA ALA A 137 19.40 1.31 9.03
C ALA A 137 20.06 2.65 8.68
N VAL A 138 19.27 3.60 8.17
CA VAL A 138 19.72 4.97 7.91
C VAL A 138 18.99 5.95 8.82
N THR A 139 19.76 6.69 9.62
CA THR A 139 19.26 7.70 10.56
C THR A 139 20.05 9.00 10.45
N PRO A 140 19.46 10.15 10.78
CA PRO A 140 20.22 11.39 10.93
C PRO A 140 21.06 11.36 12.21
N ALA A 141 22.10 12.20 12.27
CA ALA A 141 23.02 12.23 13.43
C ALA A 141 22.33 12.63 14.77
N SER A 142 21.23 13.39 14.70
CA SER A 142 20.58 14.00 15.87
C SER A 142 19.17 13.46 16.16
N SER A 143 18.72 12.42 15.45
CA SER A 143 17.37 11.87 15.61
C SER A 143 17.35 10.40 15.22
N ASP A 144 16.32 9.69 15.64
CA ASP A 144 16.09 8.28 15.37
C ASP A 144 15.44 8.00 14.00
N HIS A 145 15.01 9.03 13.30
CA HIS A 145 14.42 8.92 11.95
C HIS A 145 14.51 10.23 11.17
N PHE A 146 14.38 10.14 9.85
CA PHE A 146 14.27 11.32 8.98
C PHE A 146 12.81 11.80 8.91
N ALA A 147 12.60 13.08 9.26
CA ALA A 147 11.31 13.76 9.09
C ALA A 147 11.17 14.46 7.72
N VAL A 148 12.22 14.46 6.90
CA VAL A 148 12.25 15.10 5.56
C VAL A 148 12.82 14.13 4.54
N PHE A 149 12.11 13.99 3.41
CA PHE A 149 12.43 12.99 2.40
C PHE A 149 13.79 13.19 1.73
N THR A 150 14.15 14.42 1.32
CA THR A 150 15.36 14.66 0.53
C THR A 150 16.65 14.21 1.23
N PRO A 151 16.89 14.53 2.51
CA PRO A 151 18.08 14.00 3.21
C PRO A 151 18.01 12.48 3.41
N TYR A 152 16.81 11.90 3.62
CA TYR A 152 16.63 10.45 3.67
C TYR A 152 17.03 9.81 2.34
N PHE A 153 16.51 10.31 1.22
CA PHE A 153 16.81 9.78 -0.11
C PHE A 153 18.32 9.78 -0.42
N ARG A 154 19.02 10.84 -0.02
CA ARG A 154 20.50 10.92 -0.21
C ARG A 154 21.24 9.81 0.54
N ARG A 155 20.84 9.54 1.80
CA ARG A 155 21.43 8.45 2.59
C ARG A 155 21.05 7.10 2.03
N TRP A 156 19.75 6.88 1.82
CA TRP A 156 19.19 5.64 1.29
C TRP A 156 19.84 5.27 -0.07
N SER A 157 20.07 6.23 -0.96
CA SER A 157 20.67 5.98 -2.27
C SER A 157 22.12 5.53 -2.20
N GLY A 158 22.83 5.86 -1.13
CA GLY A 158 24.21 5.45 -0.87
C GLY A 158 24.35 4.10 -0.18
N GLU A 159 23.23 3.48 0.25
CA GLU A 159 23.29 2.18 0.91
C GLU A 159 23.62 1.06 -0.09
N HIS A 160 24.47 0.15 0.37
CA HIS A 160 24.75 -1.07 -0.38
C HIS A 160 23.58 -2.05 -0.26
N LEU A 161 22.93 -2.33 -1.37
CA LEU A 161 21.87 -3.32 -1.41
C LEU A 161 22.47 -4.71 -1.62
N ARG A 162 21.96 -5.70 -0.89
CA ARG A 162 22.33 -7.09 -1.09
C ARG A 162 22.04 -7.57 -2.51
N GLU A 163 22.70 -8.63 -2.90
CA GLU A 163 22.41 -9.32 -4.16
C GLU A 163 21.00 -9.91 -4.18
N VAL A 164 20.46 -10.02 -5.39
CA VAL A 164 19.15 -10.65 -5.65
C VAL A 164 19.32 -12.15 -5.75
N PHE A 165 18.47 -12.89 -5.05
CA PHE A 165 18.50 -14.36 -5.06
C PHE A 165 17.51 -14.93 -6.08
N GLY A 166 17.91 -16.00 -6.78
CA GLY A 166 16.97 -16.81 -7.55
C GLY A 166 15.99 -17.58 -6.66
N ALA A 167 14.87 -18.03 -7.24
CA ALA A 167 13.99 -18.98 -6.57
C ALA A 167 14.73 -20.31 -6.31
N PRO A 168 14.40 -21.04 -5.23
CA PRO A 168 15.01 -22.33 -4.95
C PRO A 168 14.72 -23.34 -6.07
N ARG A 169 15.63 -24.29 -6.28
CA ARG A 169 15.43 -25.36 -7.27
C ARG A 169 14.53 -26.48 -6.75
N ALA A 170 14.62 -26.76 -5.45
CA ALA A 170 13.83 -27.78 -4.78
C ALA A 170 13.50 -27.34 -3.36
N VAL A 171 12.37 -27.81 -2.87
CA VAL A 171 11.88 -27.60 -1.51
C VAL A 171 11.37 -28.93 -0.99
N ARG A 172 11.93 -29.41 0.13
CA ARG A 172 11.44 -30.61 0.80
C ARG A 172 10.63 -30.20 2.01
N VAL A 173 9.45 -30.78 2.15
CA VAL A 173 8.54 -30.51 3.26
C VAL A 173 8.32 -31.84 3.98
N PRO A 174 8.42 -31.89 5.32
CA PRO A 174 8.17 -33.12 6.07
C PRO A 174 6.72 -33.58 5.90
N ASP A 175 6.54 -34.89 5.94
CA ASP A 175 5.20 -35.49 6.05
C ASP A 175 4.62 -35.17 7.44
N GLY A 176 3.32 -34.91 7.49
CA GLY A 176 2.61 -34.79 8.77
C GLY A 176 1.88 -33.48 9.00
N PRO A 177 2.47 -32.27 8.82
CA PRO A 177 1.77 -31.04 9.10
C PRO A 177 0.42 -30.93 8.34
N ARG A 178 -0.66 -30.79 9.09
CA ARG A 178 -1.98 -30.56 8.49
C ARG A 178 -2.03 -29.15 7.92
N SER A 179 -2.70 -28.98 6.77
CA SER A 179 -2.94 -27.69 6.14
C SER A 179 -4.43 -27.49 5.92
N GLU A 180 -4.91 -26.31 6.20
CA GLU A 180 -6.22 -25.87 5.78
C GLU A 180 -6.26 -25.62 4.28
N LYS A 181 -7.49 -25.53 3.75
CA LYS A 181 -7.68 -25.18 2.33
C LYS A 181 -7.26 -23.73 2.08
N ILE A 182 -6.49 -23.52 1.03
CA ILE A 182 -6.15 -22.17 0.56
C ILE A 182 -7.43 -21.47 0.10
N PRO A 183 -7.69 -20.21 0.54
CA PRO A 183 -8.86 -19.46 0.14
C PRO A 183 -9.01 -19.33 -1.37
N ASP A 184 -10.23 -19.11 -1.82
CA ASP A 184 -10.56 -18.84 -3.21
C ASP A 184 -11.01 -17.39 -3.38
N ARG A 185 -10.46 -16.67 -4.36
CA ARG A 185 -10.91 -15.33 -4.74
C ARG A 185 -12.41 -15.31 -5.05
N GLY A 186 -12.91 -16.31 -5.77
CA GLY A 186 -14.34 -16.44 -6.11
C GLY A 186 -15.29 -16.59 -4.92
N GLY A 187 -14.77 -16.96 -3.75
CA GLY A 187 -15.53 -17.04 -2.50
C GLY A 187 -15.60 -15.71 -1.73
N VAL A 188 -14.98 -14.64 -2.20
CA VAL A 188 -14.96 -13.34 -1.51
C VAL A 188 -16.00 -12.40 -2.14
N SER A 189 -17.01 -12.02 -1.36
CA SER A 189 -18.01 -11.03 -1.78
C SER A 189 -17.52 -9.60 -1.58
N GLY A 190 -18.05 -8.64 -2.36
CA GLY A 190 -17.74 -7.21 -2.24
C GLY A 190 -16.38 -6.81 -2.84
N VAL A 191 -15.85 -7.63 -3.73
CA VAL A 191 -14.60 -7.35 -4.45
C VAL A 191 -14.85 -6.36 -5.58
N SER A 192 -13.95 -5.40 -5.75
CA SER A 192 -13.97 -4.45 -6.87
C SER A 192 -13.86 -5.16 -8.22
N GLU A 193 -14.67 -4.73 -9.20
CA GLU A 193 -14.76 -5.38 -10.52
C GLU A 193 -13.42 -5.38 -11.28
N GLY A 194 -12.68 -4.27 -11.20
CA GLY A 194 -11.39 -4.07 -11.85
C GLY A 194 -10.18 -4.48 -10.98
N LEU A 195 -10.39 -5.27 -9.91
CA LEU A 195 -9.30 -5.65 -9.00
C LEU A 195 -8.22 -6.45 -9.75
N PRO A 196 -6.92 -6.05 -9.69
CA PRO A 196 -5.83 -6.77 -10.34
C PRO A 196 -5.66 -8.19 -9.78
N GLU A 197 -5.04 -9.04 -10.56
CA GLU A 197 -4.64 -10.39 -10.17
C GLU A 197 -3.46 -10.34 -9.20
N GLY A 198 -3.50 -11.18 -8.14
CA GLY A 198 -2.41 -11.35 -7.17
C GLY A 198 -1.41 -12.43 -7.60
N GLY A 199 -0.37 -12.59 -6.79
CA GLY A 199 0.67 -13.61 -6.98
C GLY A 199 1.99 -13.06 -7.54
N GLU A 200 3.08 -13.83 -7.35
CA GLU A 200 4.41 -13.49 -7.81
C GLU A 200 4.50 -13.48 -9.34
N GLN A 201 3.90 -14.48 -10.00
CA GLN A 201 3.90 -14.58 -11.46
C GLN A 201 3.21 -13.36 -12.11
N ALA A 202 2.03 -12.96 -11.60
CA ALA A 202 1.32 -11.78 -12.07
C ALA A 202 2.16 -10.50 -11.86
N GLY A 203 2.75 -10.33 -10.69
CA GLY A 203 3.63 -9.21 -10.37
C GLY A 203 4.86 -9.13 -11.28
N ARG A 204 5.55 -10.25 -11.49
CA ARG A 204 6.73 -10.31 -12.37
C ARG A 204 6.38 -10.03 -13.83
N LYS A 205 5.25 -10.54 -14.31
CA LYS A 205 4.73 -10.24 -15.65
C LYS A 205 4.43 -8.74 -15.80
N ALA A 206 3.72 -8.15 -14.83
CA ALA A 206 3.39 -6.73 -14.82
C ALA A 206 4.65 -5.85 -14.78
N PHE A 207 5.62 -6.15 -13.92
CA PHE A 207 6.88 -5.43 -13.84
C PHE A 207 7.68 -5.54 -15.13
N THR A 208 7.78 -6.73 -15.73
CA THR A 208 8.50 -6.95 -16.98
C THR A 208 7.90 -6.15 -18.13
N ALA A 209 6.57 -6.16 -18.26
CA ALA A 209 5.86 -5.40 -19.29
C ALA A 209 6.05 -3.89 -19.08
N TRP A 210 5.84 -3.40 -17.84
CA TRP A 210 5.98 -1.99 -17.52
C TRP A 210 7.42 -1.50 -17.68
N ARG A 211 8.43 -2.26 -17.23
CA ARG A 211 9.84 -1.93 -17.41
C ARG A 211 10.20 -1.73 -18.88
N ARG A 212 9.62 -2.53 -19.75
CA ARG A 212 9.87 -2.46 -21.20
C ARG A 212 9.21 -1.25 -21.88
N HIS A 213 8.01 -0.89 -21.43
CA HIS A 213 7.16 0.05 -22.16
C HIS A 213 6.92 1.37 -21.42
N GLY A 214 7.00 1.41 -20.09
CA GLY A 214 6.63 2.56 -19.26
C GLY A 214 7.79 3.20 -18.48
N LEU A 215 8.80 2.41 -18.08
CA LEU A 215 9.86 2.90 -17.19
C LEU A 215 10.62 4.10 -17.75
N GLY A 216 10.94 4.10 -19.04
CA GLY A 216 11.71 5.17 -19.68
C GLY A 216 10.99 6.52 -19.66
N ALA A 217 9.67 6.53 -19.82
CA ALA A 217 8.83 7.72 -19.84
C ALA A 217 8.26 8.10 -18.46
N TYR A 218 8.58 7.37 -17.42
CA TYR A 218 7.94 7.50 -16.11
C TYR A 218 8.09 8.90 -15.49
N GLU A 219 9.24 9.55 -15.62
CA GLU A 219 9.44 10.90 -15.09
C GLU A 219 8.46 11.92 -15.67
N GLU A 220 8.13 11.78 -16.94
CA GLU A 220 7.22 12.69 -17.65
C GLU A 220 5.75 12.32 -17.46
N GLN A 221 5.45 11.01 -17.38
CA GLN A 221 4.08 10.49 -17.45
C GLN A 221 3.46 10.11 -16.09
N HIS A 222 4.25 10.02 -15.02
CA HIS A 222 3.74 9.55 -13.72
C HIS A 222 2.70 10.48 -13.08
N ASP A 223 2.51 11.68 -13.58
CA ASP A 223 1.52 12.65 -13.12
C ASP A 223 0.26 12.70 -14.00
N ASP A 224 0.30 12.11 -15.19
CA ASP A 224 -0.85 12.04 -16.10
C ASP A 224 -1.88 11.03 -15.58
N LEU A 225 -3.07 11.54 -15.23
CA LEU A 225 -4.16 10.70 -14.71
C LEU A 225 -4.75 9.79 -15.78
N ALA A 226 -4.81 10.26 -17.03
CA ALA A 226 -5.44 9.55 -18.14
C ALA A 226 -4.53 8.49 -18.78
N GLY A 227 -3.22 8.76 -18.79
CA GLY A 227 -2.24 8.02 -19.57
C GLY A 227 -1.80 6.68 -19.02
N ASP A 228 -2.24 6.28 -17.81
CA ASP A 228 -1.82 5.04 -17.13
C ASP A 228 -0.29 4.82 -17.12
N GLY A 229 0.48 5.92 -17.04
CA GLY A 229 1.94 5.94 -17.08
C GLY A 229 2.63 5.49 -15.79
N THR A 230 1.92 4.75 -14.91
CA THR A 230 2.46 4.24 -13.64
C THR A 230 2.61 2.73 -13.65
N SER A 231 3.48 2.21 -12.78
CA SER A 231 3.77 0.77 -12.73
C SER A 231 2.63 -0.09 -12.22
N ARG A 232 1.69 0.47 -11.46
CA ARG A 232 0.64 -0.23 -10.70
C ARG A 232 1.13 -1.41 -9.83
N LEU A 233 2.39 -1.39 -9.38
CA LEU A 233 3.02 -2.48 -8.62
C LEU A 233 2.79 -2.38 -7.10
N SER A 234 2.09 -1.35 -6.63
CA SER A 234 1.86 -1.16 -5.19
C SER A 234 1.15 -2.33 -4.49
N PRO A 235 0.18 -3.05 -5.09
CA PRO A 235 -0.37 -4.26 -4.48
C PRO A 235 0.67 -5.36 -4.30
N HIS A 236 1.49 -5.58 -5.31
CA HIS A 236 2.56 -6.58 -5.26
C HIS A 236 3.66 -6.26 -4.23
N LEU A 237 3.94 -4.97 -4.01
CA LEU A 237 4.84 -4.52 -2.94
C LEU A 237 4.20 -4.63 -1.55
N HIS A 238 2.88 -4.45 -1.44
CA HIS A 238 2.15 -4.60 -0.18
C HIS A 238 2.14 -6.05 0.29
N PHE A 239 1.81 -6.99 -0.60
CA PHE A 239 1.80 -8.43 -0.28
C PHE A 239 3.18 -9.10 -0.40
N GLY A 240 4.20 -8.35 -0.86
CA GLY A 240 5.55 -8.83 -1.01
C GLY A 240 5.73 -9.91 -2.08
N THR A 241 4.83 -9.95 -3.07
CA THR A 241 4.97 -10.84 -4.25
C THR A 241 6.05 -10.33 -5.22
N LEU A 242 6.54 -9.10 -5.01
CA LEU A 242 7.74 -8.56 -5.66
C LEU A 242 8.74 -8.07 -4.61
N SER A 243 10.01 -8.29 -4.88
CA SER A 243 11.10 -7.79 -4.03
C SER A 243 11.40 -6.33 -4.33
N PRO A 244 11.38 -5.43 -3.32
CA PRO A 244 11.82 -4.06 -3.51
C PRO A 244 13.31 -3.97 -3.89
N VAL A 245 14.15 -4.87 -3.39
CA VAL A 245 15.58 -4.98 -3.75
C VAL A 245 15.74 -5.28 -5.25
N GLU A 246 15.01 -6.28 -5.75
CA GLU A 246 15.04 -6.61 -7.18
C GLU A 246 14.54 -5.47 -8.05
N LEU A 247 13.45 -4.79 -7.63
CA LEU A 247 12.92 -3.64 -8.38
C LEU A 247 13.94 -2.51 -8.47
N VAL A 248 14.66 -2.19 -7.38
CA VAL A 248 15.71 -1.17 -7.39
C VAL A 248 16.85 -1.57 -8.30
N HIS A 249 17.37 -2.80 -8.18
CA HIS A 249 18.47 -3.28 -9.03
C HIS A 249 18.10 -3.23 -10.52
N ARG A 250 16.96 -3.81 -10.89
CA ARG A 250 16.50 -3.86 -12.29
C ARG A 250 16.19 -2.48 -12.89
N SER A 251 15.76 -1.54 -12.06
CA SER A 251 15.54 -0.16 -12.51
C SER A 251 16.87 0.57 -12.68
N ARG A 252 17.83 0.43 -11.76
CA ARG A 252 19.16 1.03 -11.88
C ARG A 252 19.91 0.47 -13.09
N GLU A 253 19.79 -0.85 -13.38
CA GLU A 253 20.34 -1.47 -14.59
C GLU A 253 19.78 -0.88 -15.89
N ALA A 254 18.50 -0.50 -15.92
CA ALA A 254 17.88 0.13 -17.06
C ALA A 254 18.38 1.57 -17.29
N GLY A 255 18.67 2.29 -16.21
CA GLY A 255 19.18 3.67 -16.25
C GLY A 255 18.18 4.69 -16.78
N GLY A 256 18.61 5.95 -16.83
CA GLY A 256 17.81 7.08 -17.34
C GLY A 256 16.90 7.72 -16.30
N ALA A 257 16.37 8.89 -16.65
CA ALA A 257 15.56 9.74 -15.76
C ALA A 257 14.30 9.05 -15.23
N GLY A 258 13.60 8.30 -16.08
CA GLY A 258 12.42 7.52 -15.67
C GLY A 258 12.73 6.45 -14.62
N ALA A 259 13.87 5.74 -14.77
CA ALA A 259 14.32 4.75 -13.79
C ALA A 259 14.69 5.40 -12.46
N GLU A 260 15.40 6.54 -12.48
CA GLU A 260 15.74 7.30 -11.28
C GLU A 260 14.48 7.81 -10.56
N ALA A 261 13.50 8.34 -11.31
CA ALA A 261 12.22 8.77 -10.79
C ALA A 261 11.45 7.60 -10.14
N PHE A 262 11.47 6.41 -10.74
CA PHE A 262 10.82 5.24 -10.17
C PHE A 262 11.51 4.74 -8.89
N VAL A 263 12.85 4.64 -8.88
CA VAL A 263 13.62 4.30 -7.67
C VAL A 263 13.35 5.30 -6.55
N ARG A 264 13.17 6.58 -6.89
CA ARG A 264 12.78 7.62 -5.93
C ARG A 264 11.38 7.36 -5.35
N GLN A 265 10.43 6.80 -6.11
CA GLN A 265 9.11 6.42 -5.57
C GLN A 265 9.18 5.18 -4.66
N LEU A 266 10.04 4.20 -4.98
CA LEU A 266 10.31 3.09 -4.06
C LEU A 266 10.90 3.60 -2.73
N CYS A 267 11.82 4.57 -2.79
CA CYS A 267 12.36 5.20 -1.59
C CYS A 267 11.30 6.00 -0.80
N TRP A 268 10.32 6.66 -1.47
CA TRP A 268 9.21 7.31 -0.78
C TRP A 268 8.38 6.32 0.05
N ARG A 269 8.12 5.13 -0.48
CA ARG A 269 7.47 4.07 0.26
C ARG A 269 8.25 3.74 1.55
N GLU A 270 9.55 3.58 1.44
CA GLU A 270 10.43 3.23 2.57
C GLU A 270 10.64 4.41 3.54
N PHE A 271 10.56 5.64 3.05
CA PHE A 271 10.53 6.82 3.92
C PHE A 271 9.34 6.77 4.90
N HIS A 272 8.16 6.39 4.43
CA HIS A 272 7.02 6.23 5.32
C HIS A 272 7.20 5.04 6.30
N TYR A 273 7.83 3.97 5.85
CA TYR A 273 8.15 2.83 6.72
C TYR A 273 9.08 3.23 7.87
N GLN A 274 10.17 3.98 7.60
CA GLN A 274 11.08 4.40 8.68
C GLN A 274 10.43 5.41 9.63
N VAL A 275 9.53 6.29 9.15
CA VAL A 275 8.76 7.19 10.03
C VAL A 275 7.85 6.39 10.96
N LEU A 276 7.07 5.46 10.41
CA LEU A 276 6.16 4.63 11.21
C LEU A 276 6.93 3.72 12.17
N ALA A 277 8.08 3.18 11.77
CA ALA A 277 8.94 2.37 12.62
C ALA A 277 9.42 3.14 13.85
N ALA A 278 9.78 4.41 13.69
CA ALA A 278 10.21 5.28 14.76
C ALA A 278 9.04 5.85 15.57
N ARG A 279 7.90 6.04 14.98
CA ARG A 279 6.70 6.64 15.56
C ARG A 279 5.46 5.78 15.31
N PRO A 280 5.34 4.61 15.97
CA PRO A 280 4.22 3.68 15.74
C PRO A 280 2.85 4.29 16.01
N ALA A 281 2.74 5.20 16.98
CA ALA A 281 1.50 5.92 17.28
C ALA A 281 1.00 6.77 16.09
N ALA A 282 1.89 7.20 15.19
CA ALA A 282 1.51 7.94 13.99
C ALA A 282 0.63 7.11 13.02
N SER A 283 0.42 5.82 13.27
CA SER A 283 -0.61 5.05 12.57
C SER A 283 -2.04 5.56 12.83
N TRP A 284 -2.30 6.20 13.97
CA TRP A 284 -3.62 6.72 14.37
C TRP A 284 -3.59 8.09 15.06
N GLU A 285 -2.42 8.55 15.50
CA GLU A 285 -2.23 9.85 16.12
C GLU A 285 -1.58 10.81 15.12
N ASN A 286 -1.75 12.11 15.34
CA ASN A 286 -1.05 13.10 14.54
C ASN A 286 0.45 13.01 14.81
N TYR A 287 1.24 12.86 13.77
CA TYR A 287 2.71 12.92 13.87
C TYR A 287 3.17 14.29 14.40
N ARG A 288 2.49 15.37 13.96
CA ARG A 288 2.64 16.73 14.50
C ARG A 288 1.31 17.22 15.01
N ASP A 289 1.22 17.50 16.31
CA ASP A 289 0.03 18.14 16.87
C ASP A 289 -0.07 19.59 16.33
N LYS A 290 -1.14 19.86 15.62
CA LYS A 290 -1.50 21.19 15.09
C LYS A 290 -2.70 21.79 15.83
N ARG A 291 -3.19 21.12 16.87
CA ARG A 291 -4.39 21.51 17.62
C ARG A 291 -5.59 21.73 16.73
N ASP A 292 -5.69 20.95 15.63
CA ASP A 292 -6.79 21.02 14.69
C ASP A 292 -8.11 20.70 15.38
N ARG A 293 -9.13 21.53 15.10
CA ARG A 293 -10.51 21.31 15.49
C ARG A 293 -11.30 20.85 14.28
N TRP A 294 -11.05 19.63 13.87
CA TRP A 294 -11.72 19.01 12.72
C TRP A 294 -13.24 19.03 12.91
N ARG A 295 -13.97 19.21 11.80
CA ARG A 295 -15.38 18.84 11.77
C ARG A 295 -15.48 17.33 11.98
N SER A 296 -16.43 16.91 12.80
CA SER A 296 -16.71 15.48 12.93
C SER A 296 -17.36 14.95 11.64
N GLU A 297 -17.29 13.64 11.44
CA GLU A 297 -18.01 12.97 10.34
C GLU A 297 -19.51 13.26 10.40
N LYS A 298 -20.10 13.36 11.61
CA LYS A 298 -21.50 13.68 11.81
C LYS A 298 -21.84 15.10 11.36
N ASP A 299 -20.95 16.09 11.62
CA ASP A 299 -21.18 17.49 11.24
C ASP A 299 -21.02 17.75 9.74
N ALA A 300 -20.46 16.79 9.02
CA ALA A 300 -20.22 16.83 7.58
C ALA A 300 -20.76 15.58 6.86
N ALA A 301 -21.81 14.97 7.40
CA ALA A 301 -22.26 13.64 6.96
C ALA A 301 -22.58 13.58 5.46
N ASP A 302 -23.33 14.54 4.96
CA ASP A 302 -23.74 14.58 3.55
C ASP A 302 -22.53 14.82 2.62
N GLU A 303 -21.63 15.73 2.98
CA GLU A 303 -20.42 16.01 2.20
C GLU A 303 -19.43 14.82 2.22
N VAL A 304 -19.29 14.15 3.38
CA VAL A 304 -18.44 12.95 3.50
C VAL A 304 -19.01 11.80 2.70
N GLU A 305 -20.32 11.60 2.72
CA GLU A 305 -20.96 10.55 1.93
C GLU A 305 -20.88 10.85 0.43
N ALA A 306 -21.12 12.11 0.01
CA ALA A 306 -20.91 12.53 -1.37
C ALA A 306 -19.44 12.29 -1.81
N TRP A 307 -18.46 12.56 -0.94
CA TRP A 307 -17.06 12.27 -1.20
C TRP A 307 -16.81 10.76 -1.35
N ARG A 308 -17.33 9.93 -0.45
CA ARG A 308 -17.20 8.47 -0.54
C ARG A 308 -17.78 7.91 -1.83
N GLN A 309 -18.91 8.45 -2.26
CA GLN A 309 -19.60 8.01 -3.47
C GLN A 309 -19.02 8.56 -4.78
N GLY A 310 -18.10 9.53 -4.71
CA GLY A 310 -17.63 10.25 -5.89
C GLY A 310 -18.75 11.07 -6.55
N ARG A 311 -19.46 11.85 -5.73
CA ARG A 311 -20.57 12.75 -6.10
C ARG A 311 -20.44 14.13 -5.45
N THR A 312 -19.20 14.61 -5.31
CA THR A 312 -18.91 15.91 -4.68
C THR A 312 -19.26 17.10 -5.57
N GLY A 313 -19.53 16.88 -6.86
CA GLY A 313 -19.65 17.93 -7.85
C GLY A 313 -18.30 18.46 -8.36
N TYR A 314 -17.17 17.90 -7.91
CA TYR A 314 -15.82 18.19 -8.41
C TYR A 314 -15.31 17.01 -9.22
N PRO A 315 -15.36 17.06 -10.57
CA PRO A 315 -15.21 15.88 -11.44
C PRO A 315 -13.92 15.08 -11.24
N VAL A 316 -12.78 15.73 -11.00
CA VAL A 316 -11.51 15.02 -10.79
C VAL A 316 -11.47 14.29 -9.44
N VAL A 317 -12.15 14.83 -8.41
CA VAL A 317 -12.29 14.17 -7.09
C VAL A 317 -13.20 12.95 -7.24
N ASP A 318 -14.33 13.15 -7.92
CA ASP A 318 -15.33 12.11 -8.13
C ASP A 318 -14.79 10.97 -8.98
N ALA A 319 -14.07 11.30 -10.06
CA ALA A 319 -13.39 10.32 -10.90
C ALA A 319 -12.40 9.45 -10.09
N ALA A 320 -11.61 10.08 -9.22
CA ALA A 320 -10.64 9.36 -8.40
C ALA A 320 -11.32 8.42 -7.37
N MET A 321 -12.40 8.86 -6.72
CA MET A 321 -13.16 8.04 -5.78
C MET A 321 -13.87 6.88 -6.48
N ARG A 322 -14.38 7.09 -7.70
CA ARG A 322 -14.99 6.02 -8.50
C ARG A 322 -13.97 5.02 -9.01
N GLN A 323 -12.77 5.48 -9.42
CA GLN A 323 -11.66 4.58 -9.74
C GLN A 323 -11.32 3.70 -8.54
N LEU A 324 -11.19 4.28 -7.33
CA LEU A 324 -10.92 3.52 -6.10
C LEU A 324 -11.95 2.40 -5.87
N ARG A 325 -13.23 2.72 -6.03
CA ARG A 325 -14.32 1.76 -5.84
C ARG A 325 -14.28 0.65 -6.88
N HIS A 326 -14.03 0.98 -8.12
CA HIS A 326 -14.05 0.03 -9.24
C HIS A 326 -12.81 -0.87 -9.28
N GLU A 327 -11.61 -0.30 -9.07
CA GLU A 327 -10.34 -1.01 -9.21
C GLU A 327 -9.77 -1.52 -7.87
N GLY A 328 -10.29 -1.04 -6.71
CA GLY A 328 -9.60 -1.26 -5.43
C GLY A 328 -8.21 -0.60 -5.40
N TRP A 329 -7.96 0.29 -6.34
CA TRP A 329 -6.72 1.03 -6.53
C TRP A 329 -7.02 2.44 -7.04
N MET A 330 -6.13 3.39 -6.75
CA MET A 330 -6.27 4.77 -7.21
C MET A 330 -4.91 5.32 -7.58
N HIS A 331 -4.84 6.09 -8.66
CA HIS A 331 -3.63 6.82 -9.05
C HIS A 331 -3.15 7.74 -7.92
N ASN A 332 -1.82 7.85 -7.72
CA ASN A 332 -1.27 8.64 -6.60
C ASN A 332 -1.77 10.10 -6.57
N ARG A 333 -1.88 10.77 -7.74
CA ARG A 333 -2.42 12.15 -7.80
C ARG A 333 -3.88 12.22 -7.38
N GLY A 334 -4.68 11.21 -7.70
CA GLY A 334 -6.05 11.06 -7.21
C GLY A 334 -6.09 10.98 -5.68
N ARG A 335 -5.22 10.15 -5.07
CA ARG A 335 -5.14 10.02 -3.60
C ARG A 335 -4.83 11.35 -2.92
N LEU A 336 -3.88 12.13 -3.47
CA LEU A 336 -3.54 13.44 -2.90
C LEU A 336 -4.67 14.46 -3.06
N LEU A 337 -5.36 14.47 -4.20
CA LEU A 337 -6.47 15.37 -4.47
C LEU A 337 -7.67 15.10 -3.56
N THR A 338 -8.09 13.84 -3.47
CA THR A 338 -9.23 13.43 -2.66
C THR A 338 -8.95 13.61 -1.16
N ALA A 339 -7.71 13.35 -0.72
CA ALA A 339 -7.30 13.59 0.66
C ALA A 339 -7.22 15.10 0.99
N SER A 340 -6.71 15.93 0.08
CA SER A 340 -6.73 17.39 0.25
C SER A 340 -8.15 17.94 0.31
N PHE A 341 -9.04 17.42 -0.54
CA PHE A 341 -10.44 17.84 -0.55
C PHE A 341 -11.12 17.54 0.78
N LEU A 342 -11.01 16.29 1.27
CA LEU A 342 -11.61 15.92 2.55
C LEU A 342 -11.03 16.72 3.73
N THR A 343 -9.69 16.79 3.83
CA THR A 343 -9.04 17.33 5.03
C THR A 343 -8.90 18.83 5.06
N LYS A 344 -8.94 19.51 3.92
CA LYS A 344 -8.70 20.96 3.83
C LYS A 344 -9.90 21.72 3.28
N THR A 345 -10.60 21.19 2.28
CA THR A 345 -11.77 21.87 1.73
C THR A 345 -13.00 21.58 2.59
N LEU A 346 -13.28 20.32 2.92
CA LEU A 346 -14.35 19.95 3.84
C LEU A 346 -13.97 20.14 5.32
N TYR A 347 -12.68 20.13 5.62
CA TYR A 347 -12.09 20.23 6.96
C TYR A 347 -12.54 19.11 7.91
N VAL A 348 -12.54 17.89 7.41
CA VAL A 348 -12.86 16.67 8.15
C VAL A 348 -11.58 15.94 8.58
N ASP A 349 -11.65 15.26 9.72
CA ASP A 349 -10.50 14.49 10.26
C ASP A 349 -9.97 13.49 9.23
N TRP A 350 -8.65 13.50 9.03
CA TRP A 350 -7.97 12.63 8.08
C TRP A 350 -8.22 11.13 8.32
N ARG A 351 -8.51 10.75 9.57
CA ARG A 351 -8.76 9.34 9.94
C ARG A 351 -10.01 8.79 9.26
N VAL A 352 -11.01 9.63 9.03
CA VAL A 352 -12.23 9.26 8.29
C VAL A 352 -11.89 8.80 6.87
N GLY A 353 -11.09 9.59 6.17
CA GLY A 353 -10.66 9.24 4.82
C GLY A 353 -9.66 8.10 4.77
N ALA A 354 -8.70 8.09 5.70
CA ALA A 354 -7.70 7.02 5.81
C ALA A 354 -8.37 5.66 6.04
N ARG A 355 -9.41 5.60 6.85
CA ARG A 355 -10.19 4.38 7.07
C ARG A 355 -10.92 3.94 5.81
N HIS A 356 -11.63 4.85 5.16
CA HIS A 356 -12.34 4.56 3.92
C HIS A 356 -11.38 4.01 2.83
N PHE A 357 -10.18 4.56 2.74
CA PHE A 357 -9.16 4.04 1.83
C PHE A 357 -8.72 2.62 2.21
N LEU A 358 -8.49 2.36 3.50
CA LEU A 358 -8.14 1.02 3.96
C LEU A 358 -9.26 0.00 3.72
N ASP A 359 -10.51 0.42 3.70
CA ASP A 359 -11.64 -0.48 3.43
C ASP A 359 -11.70 -0.89 1.94
N LEU A 360 -11.16 -0.09 1.02
CA LEU A 360 -11.23 -0.32 -0.42
C LEU A 360 -9.88 -0.70 -1.06
N LEU A 361 -8.77 -0.08 -0.63
CA LEU A 361 -7.47 -0.27 -1.28
C LEU A 361 -6.94 -1.70 -1.13
N VAL A 362 -6.58 -2.30 -2.25
CA VAL A 362 -5.83 -3.56 -2.31
C VAL A 362 -4.40 -3.39 -1.79
N ASP A 363 -3.80 -2.23 -2.03
CA ASP A 363 -2.47 -1.84 -1.55
C ASP A 363 -2.51 -1.05 -0.23
N GLY A 364 -3.54 -1.28 0.59
CA GLY A 364 -3.81 -0.58 1.84
C GLY A 364 -2.77 -0.84 2.93
N ASP A 365 -1.55 -0.39 2.71
CA ASP A 365 -0.42 -0.43 3.63
C ASP A 365 -0.53 0.68 4.67
N ILE A 366 -0.41 0.33 5.96
CA ILE A 366 -0.58 1.28 7.07
C ILE A 366 0.41 2.44 6.99
N ALA A 367 1.69 2.17 6.73
CA ALA A 367 2.69 3.23 6.72
C ALA A 367 2.42 4.23 5.59
N ASN A 368 2.21 3.73 4.38
CA ASN A 368 1.99 4.60 3.24
C ASN A 368 0.62 5.28 3.28
N ASN A 369 -0.43 4.57 3.65
CA ASN A 369 -1.76 5.17 3.75
C ASN A 369 -1.79 6.29 4.80
N GLN A 370 -1.42 5.98 6.05
CA GLN A 370 -1.53 6.94 7.15
C GLN A 370 -0.58 8.13 7.01
N MET A 371 0.66 7.90 6.57
CA MET A 371 1.61 8.99 6.41
C MET A 371 1.24 9.92 5.24
N ASN A 372 0.70 9.41 4.13
CA ASN A 372 0.20 10.24 3.04
C ASN A 372 -1.07 11.01 3.43
N TRP A 373 -1.99 10.41 4.17
CA TRP A 373 -3.15 11.11 4.71
C TRP A 373 -2.74 12.26 5.62
N GLN A 374 -1.81 12.02 6.55
CA GLN A 374 -1.25 13.06 7.42
C GLN A 374 -0.43 14.11 6.65
N TRP A 375 0.28 13.69 5.59
CA TRP A 375 0.95 14.63 4.69
C TRP A 375 -0.05 15.63 4.12
N MET A 376 -1.16 15.14 3.57
CA MET A 376 -2.20 16.00 2.99
C MET A 376 -2.96 16.80 4.04
N ALA A 377 -3.22 16.24 5.21
CA ALA A 377 -3.83 16.96 6.33
C ALA A 377 -2.92 18.03 6.93
N GLY A 378 -1.60 17.94 6.71
CA GLY A 378 -0.61 18.86 7.29
C GLY A 378 -0.25 18.52 8.74
N THR A 379 -0.58 17.31 9.20
CA THR A 379 -0.22 16.78 10.53
C THR A 379 0.95 15.81 10.47
N GLY A 380 1.45 15.51 9.27
CA GLY A 380 2.56 14.58 9.02
C GLY A 380 3.89 15.26 8.80
N THR A 381 4.70 14.68 7.92
CA THR A 381 6.07 15.10 7.60
C THR A 381 6.15 16.17 6.50
N ASP A 382 5.01 16.70 6.02
CA ASP A 382 4.97 17.73 4.97
C ASP A 382 5.72 19.01 5.41
N SER A 383 6.57 19.53 4.52
CA SER A 383 7.25 20.81 4.68
C SER A 383 6.33 22.02 4.39
N ARG A 384 5.19 21.80 3.72
CA ARG A 384 4.19 22.84 3.37
C ARG A 384 2.79 22.44 3.88
N PRO A 385 2.60 22.32 5.20
CA PRO A 385 1.40 21.72 5.80
C PRO A 385 0.10 22.48 5.49
N ASN A 386 0.19 23.75 5.12
CA ASN A 386 -0.97 24.60 4.84
C ASN A 386 -1.32 24.71 3.34
N ARG A 387 -0.63 23.96 2.47
CA ARG A 387 -0.92 23.97 1.03
C ARG A 387 -2.27 23.27 0.77
N VAL A 388 -3.23 23.98 0.20
CA VAL A 388 -4.51 23.44 -0.28
C VAL A 388 -4.42 23.17 -1.78
N LEU A 389 -4.87 22.00 -2.23
CA LEU A 389 -4.98 21.68 -3.65
C LEU A 389 -6.36 22.08 -4.17
N ASN A 390 -6.41 23.04 -5.10
CA ASN A 390 -7.65 23.40 -5.79
C ASN A 390 -7.97 22.29 -6.82
N PRO A 391 -9.09 21.56 -6.69
CA PRO A 391 -9.40 20.42 -7.55
C PRO A 391 -9.58 20.80 -9.03
N VAL A 392 -10.11 21.98 -9.32
CA VAL A 392 -10.30 22.46 -10.69
C VAL A 392 -8.96 22.72 -11.38
N VAL A 393 -8.08 23.47 -10.70
CA VAL A 393 -6.74 23.79 -11.22
C VAL A 393 -5.93 22.51 -11.41
N GLN A 394 -6.00 21.58 -10.46
CA GLN A 394 -5.29 20.31 -10.56
C GLN A 394 -5.89 19.40 -11.64
N GLY A 395 -7.23 19.34 -11.76
CA GLY A 395 -7.90 18.59 -12.82
C GLY A 395 -7.42 19.04 -14.21
N LYS A 396 -7.50 20.34 -14.48
CA LYS A 396 -7.04 20.90 -15.76
C LYS A 396 -5.55 20.66 -16.04
N ARG A 397 -4.72 20.55 -15.01
CA ARG A 397 -3.28 20.29 -15.15
C ARG A 397 -2.96 18.81 -15.37
N LEU A 398 -3.65 17.90 -14.66
CA LEU A 398 -3.33 16.47 -14.61
C LEU A 398 -4.16 15.62 -15.58
N ASP A 399 -5.23 16.20 -16.13
CA ASP A 399 -6.13 15.61 -17.12
C ASP A 399 -6.66 16.74 -18.05
N PRO A 400 -5.76 17.40 -18.82
CA PRO A 400 -6.11 18.62 -19.55
C PRO A 400 -7.25 18.41 -20.56
N ASP A 401 -7.31 17.25 -21.16
CA ASP A 401 -8.35 16.89 -22.14
C ASP A 401 -9.62 16.30 -21.48
N GLY A 402 -9.60 16.03 -20.17
CA GLY A 402 -10.72 15.45 -19.44
C GLY A 402 -10.96 13.96 -19.71
N ALA A 403 -9.97 13.26 -20.23
CA ALA A 403 -10.11 11.84 -20.57
C ALA A 403 -10.29 10.94 -19.34
N TYR A 404 -9.55 11.24 -18.26
CA TYR A 404 -9.68 10.54 -16.98
C TYR A 404 -11.07 10.77 -16.37
N VAL A 405 -11.52 12.03 -16.34
CA VAL A 405 -12.85 12.36 -15.81
C VAL A 405 -13.93 11.64 -16.60
N ARG A 406 -13.93 11.72 -17.96
CA ARG A 406 -14.94 11.04 -18.78
C ARG A 406 -14.96 9.52 -18.61
N ARG A 407 -13.79 8.92 -18.36
CA ARG A 407 -13.68 7.48 -18.09
C ARG A 407 -14.41 7.07 -16.82
N TRP A 408 -14.28 7.85 -15.76
CA TRP A 408 -14.79 7.49 -14.44
C TRP A 408 -16.08 8.18 -14.02
N VAL A 409 -16.49 9.20 -14.78
CA VAL A 409 -17.73 9.95 -14.58
C VAL A 409 -18.51 9.95 -15.91
N PRO A 410 -19.20 8.84 -16.23
CA PRO A 410 -19.90 8.68 -17.51
C PRO A 410 -20.94 9.77 -17.78
N GLU A 411 -21.53 10.36 -16.75
CA GLU A 411 -22.48 11.47 -16.84
C GLU A 411 -21.89 12.70 -17.53
N LEU A 412 -20.57 12.85 -17.51
CA LEU A 412 -19.84 13.93 -18.14
C LEU A 412 -19.19 13.54 -19.50
N ALA A 413 -19.47 12.34 -20.00
CA ALA A 413 -18.82 11.82 -21.23
C ALA A 413 -19.09 12.67 -22.46
N SER A 414 -20.23 13.38 -22.53
CA SER A 414 -20.59 14.26 -23.64
C SER A 414 -19.83 15.59 -23.66
N LEU A 415 -19.21 15.99 -22.54
CA LEU A 415 -18.48 17.24 -22.45
C LEU A 415 -17.09 17.13 -23.07
N SER A 416 -16.72 18.09 -23.90
CA SER A 416 -15.41 18.13 -24.56
C SER A 416 -14.42 19.05 -23.83
N GLY A 417 -13.12 18.73 -23.97
CA GLY A 417 -12.02 19.54 -23.46
C GLY A 417 -12.11 19.85 -21.97
N SER A 418 -11.65 21.02 -21.59
CA SER A 418 -11.55 21.45 -20.16
C SER A 418 -12.90 21.79 -19.51
N ALA A 419 -14.00 21.90 -20.28
CA ALA A 419 -15.33 22.15 -19.74
C ALA A 419 -15.81 21.06 -18.78
N VAL A 420 -15.32 19.83 -18.98
CA VAL A 420 -15.61 18.70 -18.10
C VAL A 420 -15.19 18.91 -16.64
N HIS A 421 -14.24 19.80 -16.37
CA HIS A 421 -13.76 20.09 -15.02
C HIS A 421 -14.60 21.10 -14.26
N GLU A 422 -15.52 21.80 -14.92
CA GLU A 422 -16.39 22.84 -14.30
C GLU A 422 -17.83 22.76 -14.87
N PRO A 423 -18.51 21.60 -14.78
CA PRO A 423 -19.83 21.39 -15.39
C PRO A 423 -20.91 22.34 -14.83
N TRP A 424 -20.74 22.86 -13.62
CA TRP A 424 -21.65 23.87 -13.04
C TRP A 424 -21.60 25.24 -13.73
N LYS A 425 -20.66 25.49 -14.64
CA LYS A 425 -20.60 26.69 -15.46
C LYS A 425 -21.44 26.61 -16.71
N LEU A 426 -21.89 25.43 -17.09
CA LEU A 426 -22.81 25.21 -18.20
C LEU A 426 -24.17 25.85 -17.88
N ARG A 427 -24.91 26.22 -18.89
CA ARG A 427 -26.21 26.89 -18.74
C ARG A 427 -27.28 26.25 -19.62
N GLY A 428 -28.55 26.42 -19.21
CA GLY A 428 -29.73 25.97 -19.93
C GLY A 428 -29.70 24.46 -20.19
N GLU A 429 -30.18 24.04 -21.35
CA GLU A 429 -30.37 22.63 -21.69
C GLU A 429 -29.10 21.76 -21.57
N GLU A 430 -27.91 22.32 -21.77
CA GLU A 430 -26.66 21.54 -21.59
C GLU A 430 -26.47 21.14 -20.15
N ARG A 431 -26.74 22.02 -19.20
CA ARG A 431 -26.65 21.71 -17.76
C ARG A 431 -27.78 20.79 -17.31
N ASP A 432 -29.00 21.06 -17.79
CA ASP A 432 -30.21 20.30 -17.40
C ASP A 432 -30.17 18.83 -17.85
N ARG A 433 -29.41 18.54 -18.91
CA ARG A 433 -29.20 17.16 -19.40
C ARG A 433 -28.19 16.34 -18.60
N LEU A 434 -27.41 16.99 -17.72
CA LEU A 434 -26.39 16.30 -16.95
C LEU A 434 -26.97 15.77 -15.64
N ASP A 435 -27.00 14.45 -15.45
CA ASP A 435 -27.26 13.81 -14.16
C ASP A 435 -26.01 13.85 -13.27
N TYR A 436 -25.48 15.05 -13.06
CA TYR A 436 -24.28 15.27 -12.27
C TYR A 436 -24.53 16.36 -11.21
N PRO A 437 -24.13 16.13 -9.93
CA PRO A 437 -24.46 17.02 -8.83
C PRO A 437 -23.78 18.39 -8.95
N GLU A 438 -24.39 19.39 -8.28
CA GLU A 438 -23.71 20.64 -7.98
C GLU A 438 -22.59 20.44 -6.95
N PRO A 439 -21.58 21.32 -6.90
CA PRO A 439 -20.54 21.29 -5.88
C PRO A 439 -21.12 21.32 -4.45
N VAL A 440 -20.74 20.33 -3.62
CA VAL A 440 -21.18 20.20 -2.21
C VAL A 440 -20.65 21.32 -1.30
N VAL A 441 -19.65 22.06 -1.74
CA VAL A 441 -19.05 23.19 -1.04
C VAL A 441 -18.44 24.16 -2.05
N ASP A 442 -18.55 25.45 -1.82
CA ASP A 442 -17.76 26.45 -2.55
C ASP A 442 -16.29 26.41 -2.09
N LEU A 443 -15.35 26.45 -3.05
CA LEU A 443 -13.91 26.34 -2.76
C LEU A 443 -13.37 27.54 -1.97
N SER A 444 -13.94 28.73 -2.13
CA SER A 444 -13.54 29.92 -1.37
C SER A 444 -14.02 29.84 0.09
N GLU A 445 -15.22 29.31 0.31
CA GLU A 445 -15.74 29.03 1.66
C GLU A 445 -14.91 27.94 2.35
N GLY A 446 -14.60 26.85 1.63
CA GLY A 446 -13.74 25.78 2.15
C GLY A 446 -12.35 26.29 2.54
N LEU A 447 -11.75 27.13 1.69
CA LEU A 447 -10.44 27.73 1.97
C LEU A 447 -10.49 28.70 3.17
N THR A 448 -11.53 29.50 3.28
CA THR A 448 -11.75 30.43 4.41
C THR A 448 -11.89 29.64 5.71
N ARG A 449 -12.74 28.61 5.73
CA ARG A 449 -12.90 27.68 6.87
C ARG A 449 -11.55 27.10 7.31
N PHE A 450 -10.77 26.59 6.37
CA PHE A 450 -9.46 26.02 6.67
C PHE A 450 -8.49 27.04 7.26
N ARG A 451 -8.42 28.26 6.69
CA ARG A 451 -7.55 29.33 7.18
C ARG A 451 -7.93 29.76 8.59
N GLN A 452 -9.20 30.01 8.85
CA GLN A 452 -9.71 30.39 10.18
C GLN A 452 -9.38 29.31 11.22
N ALA A 453 -9.67 28.05 10.89
CA ALA A 453 -9.39 26.94 11.79
C ALA A 453 -7.90 26.78 12.13
N ARG A 454 -7.01 27.20 11.21
CA ARG A 454 -5.55 27.15 11.39
C ARG A 454 -4.92 28.45 11.85
N GLY A 455 -5.71 29.53 12.05
CA GLY A 455 -5.18 30.84 12.41
C GLY A 455 -4.23 31.44 11.37
N LEU A 456 -4.57 31.30 10.09
CA LEU A 456 -3.75 31.75 8.94
C LEU A 456 -4.29 33.05 8.31
N GLU A 457 -5.05 33.82 9.03
CA GLU A 457 -5.59 35.13 8.59
C GLU A 457 -4.54 36.21 8.66
#